data_42919231e4742af35ceb974e353b0711
#
_entry.id   42919231e4742af35ceb974e353b0711
#
_cell.length_a   1.000
_cell.length_b   1.000
_cell.length_c   1.000
_cell.angle_alpha   90.00
_cell.angle_beta   90.00
_cell.angle_gamma   90.00
#
_symmetry.space_group_name_H-M   'P 1'
#
loop_
_entity.id
_entity.type
_entity.pdbx_description
1 polymer ?
#
loop_
_entity_poly.entity_id
_entity_poly.type
_entity_poly.pdbx_seq_one_letter_code
_entity_poly.pdbx_strand_id
1 'polypeptide(L)'
;MNLLSAVLTLPMAMAASAATHYLASRAVKAVMWSVSPLSTGEPQAFTYERNVYFTADAGAMQVVAAVLVAGVVVWLGGVTGWAWLTALGVLAWAGAFAFDLRRWERVAVSANNLWFQRGLGQKVHQVAFENIRDVHVEERDARGFTLRYGTRNRVCRLQVRMKDKRVVALPKTDAASGLADVESVANQLRQRLRHMEDRESVKRAEASGHQAAHAVAQAPAAADDDIRKAREIDAGEL
;
A
#
# COMPACT_ATOMS: atom_id res chain seq x y z
N MET A 1 -12.00 -33.33 -35.75
CA MET A 1 -12.61 -33.03 -34.44
C MET A 1 -14.08 -32.72 -34.63
N ASN A 2 -15.01 -33.36 -33.89
CA ASN A 2 -16.44 -33.08 -34.03
C ASN A 2 -16.74 -31.68 -33.50
N LEU A 3 -17.65 -30.94 -34.12
CA LEU A 3 -18.00 -29.56 -33.72
C LEU A 3 -18.35 -29.45 -32.24
N LEU A 4 -19.04 -30.45 -31.70
CA LEU A 4 -19.42 -30.51 -30.28
C LEU A 4 -18.18 -30.57 -29.37
N SER A 5 -17.19 -31.40 -29.70
CA SER A 5 -15.94 -31.47 -28.89
C SER A 5 -15.11 -30.17 -28.99
N ALA A 6 -15.13 -29.53 -30.18
CA ALA A 6 -14.47 -28.22 -30.32
C ALA A 6 -15.12 -27.17 -29.44
N VAL A 7 -16.45 -27.09 -29.41
CA VAL A 7 -17.16 -26.10 -28.56
C VAL A 7 -16.94 -26.36 -27.05
N LEU A 8 -16.89 -27.61 -26.61
CA LEU A 8 -16.66 -27.98 -25.21
C LEU A 8 -15.24 -27.66 -24.73
N THR A 9 -14.25 -27.65 -25.64
CA THR A 9 -12.85 -27.32 -25.29
C THR A 9 -12.59 -25.82 -25.18
N LEU A 10 -13.45 -24.95 -25.71
CA LEU A 10 -13.28 -23.50 -25.63
C LEU A 10 -13.28 -22.96 -24.21
N PRO A 11 -14.23 -23.27 -23.30
CA PRO A 11 -14.18 -22.81 -21.92
C PRO A 11 -12.94 -23.33 -21.20
N MET A 12 -12.48 -24.54 -21.50
CA MET A 12 -11.25 -25.09 -20.92
C MET A 12 -10.02 -24.30 -21.38
N ALA A 13 -9.94 -23.91 -22.64
CA ALA A 13 -8.84 -23.10 -23.16
C ALA A 13 -8.80 -21.70 -22.50
N MET A 14 -9.98 -21.07 -22.34
CA MET A 14 -10.10 -19.80 -21.62
C MET A 14 -9.69 -19.93 -20.16
N ALA A 15 -10.16 -20.97 -19.46
CA ALA A 15 -9.81 -21.23 -18.07
C ALA A 15 -8.31 -21.54 -17.91
N ALA A 16 -7.72 -22.32 -18.81
CA ALA A 16 -6.29 -22.62 -18.81
C ALA A 16 -5.46 -21.36 -19.05
N SER A 17 -5.85 -20.49 -19.99
CA SER A 17 -5.20 -19.19 -20.24
C SER A 17 -5.21 -18.31 -19.00
N ALA A 18 -6.36 -18.19 -18.33
CA ALA A 18 -6.51 -17.41 -17.11
C ALA A 18 -5.71 -18.00 -15.94
N ALA A 19 -5.77 -19.32 -15.73
CA ALA A 19 -5.03 -20.00 -14.67
C ALA A 19 -3.51 -19.86 -14.86
N THR A 20 -3.03 -20.07 -16.09
CA THR A 20 -1.60 -19.89 -16.41
C THR A 20 -1.15 -18.46 -16.16
N HIS A 21 -1.95 -17.46 -16.58
CA HIS A 21 -1.65 -16.05 -16.31
C HIS A 21 -1.61 -15.76 -14.81
N TYR A 22 -2.59 -16.22 -14.05
CA TYR A 22 -2.66 -16.03 -12.60
C TYR A 22 -1.43 -16.63 -11.89
N LEU A 23 -1.08 -17.87 -12.21
CA LEU A 23 0.05 -18.56 -11.60
C LEU A 23 1.39 -17.91 -11.99
N ALA A 24 1.58 -17.59 -13.27
CA ALA A 24 2.79 -16.92 -13.75
C ALA A 24 2.94 -15.53 -13.16
N SER A 25 1.85 -14.74 -13.12
CA SER A 25 1.84 -13.41 -12.51
C SER A 25 2.20 -13.48 -11.02
N ARG A 26 1.61 -14.43 -10.28
CA ARG A 26 1.91 -14.63 -8.86
C ARG A 26 3.37 -15.05 -8.63
N ALA A 27 3.88 -15.97 -9.42
CA ALA A 27 5.27 -16.43 -9.31
C ALA A 27 6.28 -15.30 -9.58
N VAL A 28 6.08 -14.54 -10.67
CA VAL A 28 6.95 -13.41 -11.02
C VAL A 28 6.87 -12.31 -9.97
N LYS A 29 5.67 -11.97 -9.48
CA LYS A 29 5.50 -10.97 -8.41
C LYS A 29 6.19 -11.40 -7.12
N ALA A 30 6.11 -12.67 -6.74
CA ALA A 30 6.82 -13.21 -5.57
C ALA A 30 8.35 -13.08 -5.72
N VAL A 31 8.89 -13.43 -6.88
CA VAL A 31 10.32 -13.22 -7.18
C VAL A 31 10.70 -11.75 -7.14
N MET A 32 9.86 -10.88 -7.72
CA MET A 32 10.09 -9.43 -7.71
C MET A 32 10.07 -8.83 -6.31
N TRP A 33 9.24 -9.34 -5.39
CA TRP A 33 9.26 -8.95 -3.98
C TRP A 33 10.59 -9.33 -3.31
N SER A 34 11.16 -10.50 -3.62
CA SER A 34 12.41 -10.95 -3.03
C SER A 34 13.63 -10.18 -3.56
N VAL A 35 13.63 -9.85 -4.85
CA VAL A 35 14.77 -9.18 -5.51
C VAL A 35 14.74 -7.66 -5.34
N SER A 36 13.56 -7.06 -5.34
CA SER A 36 13.38 -5.60 -5.24
C SER A 36 12.29 -5.27 -4.22
N PRO A 37 12.55 -5.48 -2.93
CA PRO A 37 11.63 -5.09 -1.89
C PRO A 37 11.47 -3.56 -1.88
N LEU A 38 10.24 -3.06 -1.67
CA LEU A 38 10.01 -1.61 -1.52
C LEU A 38 10.70 -1.07 -0.27
N SER A 39 10.70 -1.85 0.81
CA SER A 39 11.44 -1.57 2.02
C SER A 39 12.79 -2.29 1.97
N THR A 40 13.87 -1.55 1.79
CA THR A 40 15.21 -2.12 1.77
C THR A 40 15.53 -2.77 3.12
N GLY A 41 15.68 -4.09 3.14
CA GLY A 41 16.31 -4.82 4.23
C GLY A 41 15.42 -5.28 5.39
N GLU A 42 14.10 -5.07 5.35
CA GLU A 42 13.21 -5.58 6.39
C GLU A 42 12.45 -6.83 5.92
N PRO A 43 12.81 -8.03 6.39
CA PRO A 43 12.15 -9.29 5.99
C PRO A 43 10.71 -9.42 6.53
N GLN A 44 10.29 -8.54 7.42
CA GLN A 44 8.97 -8.54 8.07
C GLN A 44 8.12 -7.29 7.71
N ALA A 45 8.35 -6.68 6.56
CA ALA A 45 7.52 -5.57 6.13
C ALA A 45 6.06 -6.02 5.92
N PHE A 46 5.11 -5.28 6.51
CA PHE A 46 3.70 -5.47 6.22
C PHE A 46 3.40 -4.95 4.83
N THR A 47 2.84 -5.79 3.98
CA THR A 47 2.65 -5.48 2.56
C THR A 47 1.25 -5.86 2.10
N TYR A 48 0.76 -5.13 1.10
CA TYR A 48 -0.36 -5.57 0.28
C TYR A 48 -0.15 -5.17 -1.18
N GLU A 49 -0.82 -5.87 -2.07
CA GLU A 49 -0.71 -5.65 -3.50
C GLU A 49 -2.06 -5.76 -4.22
N ARG A 50 -2.12 -5.20 -5.41
CA ARG A 50 -3.27 -5.29 -6.28
C ARG A 50 -3.26 -6.61 -7.06
N ASN A 51 -4.41 -7.30 -7.07
CA ASN A 51 -4.63 -8.48 -7.90
C ASN A 51 -5.69 -8.19 -8.97
N VAL A 52 -5.33 -8.35 -10.24
CA VAL A 52 -6.21 -8.02 -11.38
C VAL A 52 -7.46 -8.90 -11.47
N TYR A 53 -7.42 -10.12 -10.94
CA TYR A 53 -8.58 -11.03 -10.96
C TYR A 53 -9.61 -10.71 -9.88
N PHE A 54 -9.23 -9.98 -8.87
CA PHE A 54 -10.08 -9.67 -7.71
C PHE A 54 -10.38 -8.19 -7.56
N THR A 55 -9.66 -7.32 -8.26
CA THR A 55 -9.88 -5.87 -8.20
C THR A 55 -10.81 -5.41 -9.31
N ALA A 56 -11.98 -4.88 -8.97
CA ALA A 56 -12.95 -4.38 -9.94
C ALA A 56 -12.59 -2.96 -10.39
N ASP A 57 -11.70 -2.85 -11.35
CA ASP A 57 -11.42 -1.60 -12.06
C ASP A 57 -11.25 -1.84 -13.57
N ALA A 58 -11.36 -0.77 -14.35
CA ALA A 58 -11.29 -0.86 -15.81
C ALA A 58 -9.96 -1.47 -16.30
N GLY A 59 -8.84 -1.16 -15.64
CA GLY A 59 -7.55 -1.69 -16.04
C GLY A 59 -7.39 -3.18 -15.74
N ALA A 60 -7.92 -3.65 -14.60
CA ALA A 60 -7.95 -5.08 -14.28
C ALA A 60 -8.85 -5.85 -15.26
N MET A 61 -10.03 -5.30 -15.54
CA MET A 61 -10.95 -5.90 -16.53
C MET A 61 -10.33 -6.03 -17.93
N GLN A 62 -9.56 -5.01 -18.37
CA GLN A 62 -8.85 -5.06 -19.64
C GLN A 62 -7.83 -6.19 -19.71
N VAL A 63 -7.04 -6.40 -18.64
CA VAL A 63 -6.07 -7.50 -18.55
C VAL A 63 -6.78 -8.84 -18.62
N VAL A 64 -7.81 -9.05 -17.81
CA VAL A 64 -8.58 -10.30 -17.78
C VAL A 64 -9.21 -10.58 -19.13
N ALA A 65 -9.86 -9.59 -19.75
CA ALA A 65 -10.45 -9.73 -21.08
C ALA A 65 -9.38 -10.09 -22.14
N ALA A 66 -8.22 -9.41 -22.13
CA ALA A 66 -7.13 -9.70 -23.06
C ALA A 66 -6.61 -11.14 -22.91
N VAL A 67 -6.46 -11.62 -21.67
CA VAL A 67 -6.03 -13.01 -21.38
C VAL A 67 -7.05 -14.03 -21.87
N LEU A 68 -8.35 -13.78 -21.66
CA LEU A 68 -9.41 -14.66 -22.13
C LEU A 68 -9.48 -14.70 -23.67
N VAL A 69 -9.40 -13.53 -24.32
CA VAL A 69 -9.36 -13.41 -25.78
C VAL A 69 -8.14 -14.12 -26.36
N ALA A 70 -6.97 -13.95 -25.74
CA ALA A 70 -5.75 -14.67 -26.12
C ALA A 70 -5.96 -16.19 -26.07
N GLY A 71 -6.62 -16.70 -25.01
CA GLY A 71 -7.00 -18.12 -24.90
C GLY A 71 -7.91 -18.58 -26.03
N VAL A 72 -8.88 -17.78 -26.43
CA VAL A 72 -9.76 -18.06 -27.59
C VAL A 72 -8.94 -18.11 -28.89
N VAL A 73 -8.04 -17.19 -29.12
CA VAL A 73 -7.20 -17.13 -30.34
C VAL A 73 -6.24 -18.32 -30.39
N VAL A 74 -5.64 -18.73 -29.29
CA VAL A 74 -4.82 -19.95 -29.21
C VAL A 74 -5.66 -21.19 -29.52
N TRP A 75 -6.85 -21.27 -28.93
CA TRP A 75 -7.76 -22.36 -29.18
C TRP A 75 -8.19 -22.45 -30.66
N LEU A 76 -8.54 -21.31 -31.28
CA LEU A 76 -8.86 -21.25 -32.72
C LEU A 76 -7.68 -21.73 -33.57
N GLY A 77 -6.47 -21.31 -33.27
CA GLY A 77 -5.25 -21.80 -33.95
C GLY A 77 -5.06 -23.29 -33.82
N GLY A 78 -5.34 -23.88 -32.67
CA GLY A 78 -5.29 -25.32 -32.43
C GLY A 78 -6.37 -26.08 -33.18
N VAL A 79 -7.62 -25.59 -33.22
CA VAL A 79 -8.73 -26.23 -33.92
C VAL A 79 -8.58 -26.17 -35.44
N THR A 80 -8.12 -25.01 -35.96
CA THR A 80 -7.94 -24.80 -37.42
C THR A 80 -6.64 -25.36 -37.97
N GLY A 81 -5.64 -25.63 -37.06
CA GLY A 81 -4.29 -26.01 -37.47
C GLY A 81 -3.44 -24.82 -37.96
N TRP A 82 -3.89 -23.59 -37.77
CA TRP A 82 -3.18 -22.39 -38.22
C TRP A 82 -2.15 -21.92 -37.19
N ALA A 83 -0.90 -22.29 -37.40
CA ALA A 83 0.20 -21.97 -36.46
C ALA A 83 0.39 -20.46 -36.22
N TRP A 84 0.15 -19.62 -37.24
CA TRP A 84 0.23 -18.17 -37.06
C TRP A 84 -0.82 -17.61 -36.09
N LEU A 85 -2.02 -18.21 -36.07
CA LEU A 85 -3.07 -17.80 -35.14
C LEU A 85 -2.68 -18.17 -33.70
N THR A 86 -2.15 -19.39 -33.50
CA THR A 86 -1.60 -19.80 -32.20
C THR A 86 -0.49 -18.85 -31.75
N ALA A 87 0.45 -18.48 -32.62
CA ALA A 87 1.52 -17.54 -32.32
C ALA A 87 0.96 -16.15 -31.93
N LEU A 88 -0.03 -15.65 -32.66
CA LEU A 88 -0.71 -14.39 -32.34
C LEU A 88 -1.36 -14.42 -30.97
N GLY A 89 -2.05 -15.51 -30.64
CA GLY A 89 -2.66 -15.68 -29.31
C GLY A 89 -1.63 -15.71 -28.18
N VAL A 90 -0.52 -16.40 -28.37
CA VAL A 90 0.60 -16.42 -27.38
C VAL A 90 1.20 -15.04 -27.23
N LEU A 91 1.41 -14.29 -28.31
CA LEU A 91 1.92 -12.91 -28.24
C LEU A 91 0.93 -11.97 -27.55
N ALA A 92 -0.35 -12.10 -27.81
CA ALA A 92 -1.40 -11.34 -27.14
C ALA A 92 -1.43 -11.62 -25.63
N TRP A 93 -1.29 -12.90 -25.24
CA TRP A 93 -1.18 -13.33 -23.86
C TRP A 93 0.06 -12.75 -23.17
N ALA A 94 1.22 -12.82 -23.81
CA ALA A 94 2.46 -12.26 -23.31
C ALA A 94 2.37 -10.72 -23.13
N GLY A 95 1.70 -10.06 -24.08
CA GLY A 95 1.40 -8.63 -24.00
C GLY A 95 0.51 -8.28 -22.81
N ALA A 96 -0.56 -9.05 -22.58
CA ALA A 96 -1.45 -8.90 -21.42
C ALA A 96 -0.69 -9.11 -20.10
N PHE A 97 0.17 -10.12 -20.06
CA PHE A 97 1.03 -10.42 -18.90
C PHE A 97 2.02 -9.27 -18.61
N ALA A 98 2.71 -8.77 -19.62
CA ALA A 98 3.63 -7.64 -19.49
C ALA A 98 2.89 -6.38 -19.00
N PHE A 99 1.66 -6.17 -19.48
CA PHE A 99 0.84 -5.04 -19.06
C PHE A 99 0.35 -5.17 -17.61
N ASP A 100 -0.01 -6.40 -17.15
CA ASP A 100 -0.31 -6.66 -15.73
C ASP A 100 0.89 -6.32 -14.84
N LEU A 101 2.07 -6.82 -15.19
CA LEU A 101 3.30 -6.53 -14.44
C LEU A 101 3.62 -5.04 -14.43
N ARG A 102 3.49 -4.35 -15.57
CA ARG A 102 3.74 -2.91 -15.64
C ARG A 102 2.80 -2.09 -14.76
N ARG A 103 1.57 -2.55 -14.56
CA ARG A 103 0.56 -1.91 -13.71
C ARG A 103 0.47 -2.50 -12.31
N TRP A 104 1.40 -3.36 -11.95
CA TRP A 104 1.41 -3.97 -10.63
C TRP A 104 1.66 -2.92 -9.56
N GLU A 105 0.64 -2.68 -8.76
CA GLU A 105 0.64 -1.72 -7.66
C GLU A 105 0.90 -2.45 -6.35
N ARG A 106 1.75 -1.87 -5.49
CA ARG A 106 2.18 -2.48 -4.24
C ARG A 106 2.43 -1.43 -3.16
N VAL A 107 2.23 -1.83 -1.91
CA VAL A 107 2.43 -1.04 -0.70
C VAL A 107 3.24 -1.83 0.29
N ALA A 108 4.16 -1.19 0.99
CA ALA A 108 4.94 -1.78 2.07
C ALA A 108 5.14 -0.78 3.19
N VAL A 109 5.10 -1.26 4.43
CA VAL A 109 5.40 -0.48 5.64
C VAL A 109 6.71 -0.96 6.22
N SER A 110 7.68 -0.08 6.30
CA SER A 110 8.96 -0.31 6.97
C SER A 110 8.97 0.27 8.39
N ALA A 111 10.12 0.27 9.07
CA ALA A 111 10.25 0.79 10.43
C ALA A 111 9.86 2.28 10.54
N ASN A 112 10.25 3.11 9.56
CA ASN A 112 10.11 4.56 9.63
C ASN A 112 9.33 5.16 8.46
N ASN A 113 9.02 4.37 7.42
CA ASN A 113 8.47 4.88 6.19
C ASN A 113 7.37 3.99 5.64
N LEU A 114 6.39 4.63 5.01
CA LEU A 114 5.42 4.00 4.13
C LEU A 114 5.94 4.10 2.69
N TRP A 115 6.02 2.96 2.02
CA TRP A 115 6.44 2.87 0.63
C TRP A 115 5.28 2.43 -0.24
N PHE A 116 5.11 3.03 -1.40
CA PHE A 116 4.16 2.55 -2.38
C PHE A 116 4.63 2.80 -3.81
N GLN A 117 4.19 1.94 -4.71
CA GLN A 117 4.47 2.03 -6.13
C GLN A 117 3.19 1.73 -6.92
N ARG A 118 2.88 2.56 -7.91
CA ARG A 118 1.69 2.44 -8.76
C ARG A 118 1.98 1.81 -10.11
N GLY A 119 2.79 0.78 -10.12
CA GLY A 119 3.22 0.06 -11.31
C GLY A 119 4.72 -0.14 -11.33
N LEU A 120 5.17 -1.26 -11.86
CA LEU A 120 6.58 -1.69 -11.82
C LEU A 120 7.54 -0.68 -12.47
N GLY A 121 7.10 0.03 -13.51
CA GLY A 121 7.88 1.06 -14.19
C GLY A 121 7.70 2.48 -13.61
N GLN A 122 6.93 2.64 -12.54
CA GLN A 122 6.67 3.93 -11.92
C GLN A 122 7.61 4.20 -10.76
N LYS A 123 7.77 5.49 -10.45
CA LYS A 123 8.58 5.92 -9.30
C LYS A 123 8.04 5.32 -8.00
N VAL A 124 8.96 4.82 -7.17
CA VAL A 124 8.66 4.44 -5.80
C VAL A 124 8.50 5.69 -4.96
N HIS A 125 7.37 5.80 -4.27
CA HIS A 125 7.09 6.89 -3.36
C HIS A 125 7.38 6.45 -1.94
N GLN A 126 8.09 7.29 -1.21
CA GLN A 126 8.40 7.14 0.19
C GLN A 126 7.70 8.25 0.98
N VAL A 127 7.02 7.88 2.04
CA VAL A 127 6.37 8.81 2.96
C VAL A 127 6.87 8.51 4.36
N ALA A 128 7.58 9.47 4.96
CA ALA A 128 8.03 9.37 6.34
C ALA A 128 6.81 9.44 7.28
N PHE A 129 6.80 8.64 8.35
CA PHE A 129 5.70 8.60 9.31
C PHE A 129 5.49 9.95 10.00
N GLU A 130 6.56 10.74 10.19
CA GLU A 130 6.49 12.08 10.74
C GLU A 130 5.54 13.01 9.98
N ASN A 131 5.35 12.78 8.68
CA ASN A 131 4.45 13.55 7.83
C ASN A 131 3.01 13.01 7.79
N ILE A 132 2.76 11.87 8.40
CA ILE A 132 1.45 11.23 8.45
C ILE A 132 0.72 11.73 9.69
N ARG A 133 -0.54 12.14 9.50
CA ARG A 133 -1.44 12.54 10.59
C ARG A 133 -2.35 11.41 11.01
N ASP A 134 -2.94 10.71 10.03
CA ASP A 134 -3.93 9.68 10.28
C ASP A 134 -4.02 8.69 9.11
N VAL A 135 -4.51 7.49 9.41
CA VAL A 135 -4.62 6.39 8.46
C VAL A 135 -6.01 5.79 8.52
N HIS A 136 -6.69 5.77 7.38
CA HIS A 136 -8.05 5.26 7.25
C HIS A 136 -8.12 4.13 6.21
N VAL A 137 -8.82 3.04 6.53
CA VAL A 137 -9.17 2.00 5.57
C VAL A 137 -10.51 2.37 4.94
N GLU A 138 -10.49 2.62 3.63
CA GLU A 138 -11.69 2.90 2.85
C GLU A 138 -12.16 1.61 2.17
N GLU A 139 -13.38 1.19 2.47
CA GLU A 139 -14.11 0.20 1.70
C GLU A 139 -15.15 0.89 0.83
N ARG A 140 -15.25 0.49 -0.42
CA ARG A 140 -16.21 1.04 -1.36
C ARG A 140 -16.77 -0.05 -2.24
N ASP A 141 -18.07 0.01 -2.51
CA ASP A 141 -18.66 -0.80 -3.55
C ASP A 141 -18.12 -0.35 -4.92
N ALA A 142 -17.63 -1.31 -5.70
CA ALA A 142 -17.05 -1.06 -7.00
C ALA A 142 -17.98 -1.55 -8.11
N ARG A 143 -18.17 -0.72 -9.12
CA ARG A 143 -18.82 -1.10 -10.36
C ARG A 143 -17.79 -1.82 -11.24
N GLY A 144 -18.15 -2.98 -11.75
CA GLY A 144 -17.30 -3.77 -12.61
C GLY A 144 -17.56 -5.24 -12.44
N PHE A 145 -16.93 -6.08 -13.24
CA PHE A 145 -17.04 -7.53 -13.17
C PHE A 145 -15.73 -8.13 -12.72
N THR A 146 -15.78 -9.06 -11.76
CA THR A 146 -14.64 -9.90 -11.40
C THR A 146 -15.00 -11.37 -11.54
N LEU A 147 -14.02 -12.21 -11.82
CA LEU A 147 -14.22 -13.65 -11.93
C LEU A 147 -14.72 -14.30 -10.63
N ARG A 148 -14.41 -13.67 -9.48
CA ARG A 148 -14.77 -14.21 -8.16
C ARG A 148 -16.18 -13.81 -7.71
N TYR A 149 -16.58 -12.55 -7.94
CA TYR A 149 -17.80 -11.96 -7.35
C TYR A 149 -18.82 -11.48 -8.38
N GLY A 150 -18.56 -11.68 -9.67
CA GLY A 150 -19.44 -11.17 -10.73
C GLY A 150 -19.51 -9.64 -10.69
N THR A 151 -20.71 -9.10 -10.55
CA THR A 151 -20.97 -7.65 -10.54
C THR A 151 -21.01 -7.03 -9.14
N ARG A 152 -21.07 -7.84 -8.08
CA ARG A 152 -21.11 -7.37 -6.70
C ARG A 152 -19.70 -7.34 -6.11
N ASN A 153 -18.99 -6.25 -6.36
CA ASN A 153 -17.60 -6.12 -5.95
C ASN A 153 -17.44 -5.08 -4.86
N ARG A 154 -16.58 -5.36 -3.90
CA ARG A 154 -16.08 -4.38 -2.94
C ARG A 154 -14.58 -4.27 -3.10
N VAL A 155 -14.08 -3.06 -3.09
CA VAL A 155 -12.65 -2.76 -3.08
C VAL A 155 -12.29 -2.06 -1.80
N CYS A 156 -11.13 -2.37 -1.27
CA CYS A 156 -10.55 -1.66 -0.15
C CYS A 156 -9.23 -1.00 -0.54
N ARG A 157 -8.90 0.06 0.15
CA ARG A 157 -7.61 0.73 0.03
C ARG A 157 -7.29 1.48 1.30
N LEU A 158 -6.02 1.74 1.51
CA LEU A 158 -5.56 2.61 2.56
C LEU A 158 -5.58 4.06 2.07
N GLN A 159 -6.12 4.95 2.87
CA GLN A 159 -6.00 6.40 2.72
C GLN A 159 -5.12 6.93 3.84
N VAL A 160 -4.10 7.69 3.47
CA VAL A 160 -3.18 8.33 4.40
C VAL A 160 -3.43 9.83 4.36
N ARG A 161 -3.82 10.38 5.50
CA ARG A 161 -3.96 11.82 5.67
C ARG A 161 -2.62 12.39 6.17
N MET A 162 -2.07 13.30 5.41
CA MET A 162 -0.81 13.97 5.72
C MET A 162 -1.02 15.15 6.68
N LYS A 163 0.04 15.58 7.38
CA LYS A 163 0.01 16.79 8.26
C LYS A 163 -0.27 18.07 7.47
N ASP A 164 0.09 18.13 6.19
CA ASP A 164 -0.20 19.23 5.26
C ASP A 164 -1.64 19.22 4.69
N LYS A 165 -2.54 18.42 5.27
CA LYS A 165 -3.95 18.23 4.89
C LYS A 165 -4.17 17.48 3.56
N ARG A 166 -3.12 17.09 2.82
CA ARG A 166 -3.25 16.24 1.64
C ARG A 166 -3.69 14.83 2.03
N VAL A 167 -4.49 14.21 1.16
CA VAL A 167 -4.90 12.81 1.31
C VAL A 167 -4.24 12.02 0.18
N VAL A 168 -3.45 11.04 0.54
CA VAL A 168 -2.83 10.10 -0.38
C VAL A 168 -3.62 8.80 -0.35
N ALA A 169 -4.33 8.50 -1.44
CA ALA A 169 -5.04 7.25 -1.60
C ALA A 169 -4.06 6.20 -2.16
N LEU A 170 -3.84 5.12 -1.45
CA LEU A 170 -2.95 4.04 -1.85
C LEU A 170 -3.62 3.08 -2.85
N PRO A 171 -2.89 2.14 -3.46
CA PRO A 171 -3.43 1.13 -4.35
C PRO A 171 -4.66 0.41 -3.82
N LYS A 172 -5.57 0.03 -4.72
CA LYS A 172 -6.79 -0.71 -4.39
C LYS A 172 -6.53 -2.20 -4.43
N THR A 173 -7.23 -2.93 -3.56
CA THR A 173 -7.31 -4.39 -3.62
C THR A 173 -8.74 -4.86 -3.34
N ASP A 174 -9.01 -6.15 -3.53
CA ASP A 174 -10.31 -6.75 -3.23
C ASP A 174 -10.58 -6.76 -1.72
N ALA A 175 -11.79 -6.34 -1.33
CA ALA A 175 -12.16 -6.28 0.09
C ALA A 175 -12.29 -7.65 0.76
N ALA A 176 -12.58 -8.71 0.01
CA ALA A 176 -12.76 -10.02 0.63
C ALA A 176 -11.45 -10.82 0.79
N SER A 177 -10.48 -10.62 -0.13
CA SER A 177 -9.18 -11.32 -0.05
C SER A 177 -8.03 -10.44 0.40
N GLY A 178 -8.13 -9.12 0.23
CA GLY A 178 -7.08 -8.17 0.56
C GLY A 178 -7.38 -7.28 1.76
N LEU A 179 -8.58 -7.34 2.34
CA LEU A 179 -8.95 -6.52 3.49
C LEU A 179 -8.02 -6.78 4.67
N ALA A 180 -7.77 -8.05 5.00
CA ALA A 180 -6.89 -8.42 6.10
C ALA A 180 -5.47 -7.87 5.94
N ASP A 181 -4.93 -7.89 4.72
CA ASP A 181 -3.61 -7.35 4.42
C ASP A 181 -3.60 -5.82 4.55
N VAL A 182 -4.64 -5.14 4.05
CA VAL A 182 -4.79 -3.68 4.17
C VAL A 182 -4.97 -3.26 5.62
N GLU A 183 -5.76 -4.00 6.41
CA GLU A 183 -5.94 -3.76 7.84
C GLU A 183 -4.65 -4.00 8.63
N SER A 184 -3.90 -5.05 8.30
CA SER A 184 -2.60 -5.33 8.92
C SER A 184 -1.63 -4.18 8.68
N VAL A 185 -1.54 -3.67 7.45
CA VAL A 185 -0.74 -2.49 7.09
C VAL A 185 -1.24 -1.25 7.84
N ALA A 186 -2.56 -1.03 7.91
CA ALA A 186 -3.15 0.10 8.63
C ALA A 186 -2.86 0.05 10.13
N ASN A 187 -3.02 -1.12 10.75
CA ASN A 187 -2.79 -1.31 12.18
C ASN A 187 -1.32 -1.12 12.53
N GLN A 188 -0.40 -1.64 11.70
CA GLN A 188 1.02 -1.42 11.88
C GLN A 188 1.37 0.08 11.78
N LEU A 189 0.82 0.79 10.80
CA LEU A 189 1.01 2.24 10.69
C LEU A 189 0.48 2.98 11.91
N ARG A 190 -0.75 2.69 12.35
CA ARG A 190 -1.33 3.30 13.56
C ARG A 190 -0.50 3.04 14.81
N GLN A 191 -0.03 1.83 14.98
CA GLN A 191 0.84 1.47 16.11
C GLN A 191 2.14 2.27 16.07
N ARG A 192 2.79 2.38 14.92
CA ARG A 192 4.02 3.16 14.77
C ARG A 192 3.79 4.66 15.02
N LEU A 193 2.69 5.21 14.52
CA LEU A 193 2.33 6.62 14.76
C LEU A 193 2.13 6.89 16.25
N ARG A 194 1.41 6.04 16.99
CA ARG A 194 1.25 6.17 18.45
C ARG A 194 2.59 6.14 19.16
N HIS A 195 3.47 5.20 18.84
CA HIS A 195 4.81 5.15 19.46
C HIS A 195 5.65 6.40 19.18
N MET A 196 5.48 7.04 18.04
CA MET A 196 6.15 8.31 17.74
C MET A 196 5.57 9.46 18.55
N GLU A 197 4.25 9.55 18.65
CA GLU A 197 3.56 10.56 19.48
C GLU A 197 3.95 10.43 20.95
N ASP A 198 4.00 9.20 21.48
CA ASP A 198 4.44 8.93 22.85
C ASP A 198 5.88 9.38 23.08
N ARG A 199 6.79 9.08 22.15
CA ARG A 199 8.19 9.54 22.24
C ARG A 199 8.32 11.06 22.17
N GLU A 200 7.54 11.72 21.31
CA GLU A 200 7.53 13.18 21.22
C GLU A 200 6.97 13.82 22.50
N SER A 201 5.92 13.23 23.09
CA SER A 201 5.34 13.72 24.34
C SER A 201 6.32 13.60 25.51
N VAL A 202 7.04 12.48 25.61
CA VAL A 202 8.09 12.30 26.63
C VAL A 202 9.21 13.31 26.44
N LYS A 203 9.71 13.49 25.21
CA LYS A 203 10.76 14.50 24.93
C LYS A 203 10.32 15.93 25.28
N ARG A 204 9.05 16.27 25.00
CA ARG A 204 8.50 17.60 25.37
C ARG A 204 8.42 17.77 26.88
N ALA A 205 8.00 16.72 27.60
CA ALA A 205 7.93 16.74 29.05
C ALA A 205 9.33 16.90 29.69
N GLU A 206 10.32 16.16 29.15
CA GLU A 206 11.74 16.30 29.60
C GLU A 206 12.29 17.70 29.31
N ALA A 207 12.04 18.25 28.10
CA ALA A 207 12.47 19.58 27.73
C ALA A 207 11.82 20.67 28.63
N SER A 208 10.51 20.51 28.91
CA SER A 208 9.80 21.44 29.83
C SER A 208 10.33 21.34 31.28
N GLY A 209 10.63 20.12 31.74
CA GLY A 209 11.24 19.90 33.06
C GLY A 209 12.62 20.55 33.17
N HIS A 210 13.46 20.42 32.12
CA HIS A 210 14.75 21.08 32.07
C HIS A 210 14.64 22.61 32.07
N GLN A 211 13.70 23.17 31.31
CA GLN A 211 13.44 24.61 31.28
C GLN A 211 12.95 25.13 32.64
N ALA A 212 12.06 24.40 33.31
CA ALA A 212 11.59 24.74 34.63
C ALA A 212 12.72 24.69 35.67
N ALA A 213 13.57 23.65 35.60
CA ALA A 213 14.74 23.56 36.48
C ALA A 213 15.76 24.70 36.25
N HIS A 214 16.00 25.06 34.98
CA HIS A 214 16.83 26.21 34.64
C HIS A 214 16.23 27.55 35.10
N ALA A 215 14.92 27.71 34.97
CA ALA A 215 14.22 28.91 35.43
C ALA A 215 14.29 29.06 36.96
N VAL A 216 14.17 27.95 37.71
CA VAL A 216 14.34 27.91 39.16
C VAL A 216 15.80 28.21 39.55
N ALA A 217 16.78 27.68 38.82
CA ALA A 217 18.20 27.91 39.05
C ALA A 217 18.64 29.34 38.69
N GLN A 218 17.93 30.01 37.80
CA GLN A 218 18.17 31.40 37.39
C GLN A 218 17.23 32.39 38.05
N ALA A 219 16.28 31.95 38.89
CA ALA A 219 15.52 32.86 39.72
C ALA A 219 16.52 33.66 40.53
N PRO A 220 16.64 34.96 40.31
CA PRO A 220 17.70 35.74 40.91
C PRO A 220 17.55 35.71 42.43
N ALA A 221 18.68 35.74 43.12
CA ALA A 221 18.77 36.04 44.56
C ALA A 221 18.23 37.45 44.92
N ALA A 222 17.30 37.97 44.08
CA ALA A 222 16.61 39.23 44.27
C ALA A 222 15.78 39.28 45.57
N ALA A 223 15.32 38.09 46.01
CA ALA A 223 14.61 38.01 47.29
C ALA A 223 15.53 38.26 48.51
N ASP A 224 16.83 37.90 48.40
CA ASP A 224 17.78 38.15 49.48
C ASP A 224 18.25 39.63 49.57
N ASP A 225 18.31 40.30 48.39
CA ASP A 225 18.66 41.71 48.34
C ASP A 225 17.57 42.66 48.91
N ASP A 226 16.29 42.28 48.61
CA ASP A 226 15.14 43.02 49.14
C ASP A 226 14.99 42.85 50.67
N ILE A 227 15.28 41.67 51.21
CA ILE A 227 15.29 41.39 52.65
C ILE A 227 16.45 42.09 53.29
N ARG A 228 17.59 42.20 52.62
CA ARG A 228 18.77 42.91 53.15
C ARG A 228 18.55 44.43 53.20
N LYS A 229 17.94 44.99 52.11
CA LYS A 229 17.54 46.41 52.09
C LYS A 229 16.49 46.77 53.15
N ALA A 230 15.49 45.91 53.36
CA ALA A 230 14.49 46.12 54.40
C ALA A 230 15.12 46.13 55.82
N ARG A 231 16.11 45.27 56.07
CA ARG A 231 16.83 45.26 57.35
C ARG A 231 17.74 46.46 57.56
N GLU A 232 18.32 47.05 56.49
CA GLU A 232 19.16 48.28 56.61
C GLU A 232 18.32 49.52 56.85
N ILE A 233 17.06 49.54 56.40
CA ILE A 233 16.15 50.68 56.68
C ILE A 233 15.68 50.64 58.15
N ASP A 234 15.41 49.45 58.70
CA ASP A 234 14.97 49.34 60.11
C ASP A 234 16.06 49.57 61.12
N ALA A 235 17.33 49.45 60.73
CA ALA A 235 18.47 49.69 61.60
C ALA A 235 18.93 51.16 61.61
N GLY A 236 18.37 52.02 60.79
CA GLY A 236 18.77 53.45 60.69
C GLY A 236 17.87 54.44 61.47
N GLU A 237 16.78 53.91 62.09
CA GLU A 237 15.82 54.75 62.85
C GLU A 237 15.93 54.58 64.40
N LEU A 238 17.07 54.23 64.96
CA LEU A 238 17.36 54.26 66.40
C LEU A 238 18.56 55.18 66.64
#